data_18a4effade1bc8d8b3d8c1c28d488c01
#
_entry.id   18a4effade1bc8d8b3d8c1c28d488c01
#
_cell.length_a   1.000
_cell.length_b   1.000
_cell.length_c   1.000
_cell.angle_alpha   90.00
_cell.angle_beta   90.00
_cell.angle_gamma   90.00
#
_symmetry.space_group_name_H-M   'P 1'
#
loop_
_entity.id
_entity.type
_entity.pdbx_description
1 polymer ?
#
loop_
_entity_poly.entity_id
_entity_poly.type
_entity_poly.pdbx_seq_one_letter_code
_entity_poly.pdbx_strand_id
1 'polypeptide(L)'
;MDSTKYPRGQRCSVPFVLRIVILVLLLTALLLTGCGHPKQAHTNVPPPPPPEPSSTESTSRPEGAAKNDRLPGRAESEAELAEPTIPAGSTPLATETGRASWYGPPYHNRVGSNGEVYNMHAMTAASRTLPLGAIVRVTNLKTGYTALVRITDRGPFIPGRILDLSLAAARKLDVYLPGVAEVKVEVMQTPLPLETGGKWAVQIGGFPHEKEASKLADHLTRRYRTAKVLRFASPAGDWWVRVRVLDDDRERARKLGAETSTPEGAVFLVRLD
;
A
#
# COMPACT_ATOMS: atom_id res chain seq x y z
N MET A 1 80.48 8.58 39.14
CA MET A 1 80.03 9.91 39.47
C MET A 1 79.01 10.31 38.42
N ASP A 2 77.79 10.46 38.57
CA ASP A 2 76.86 10.42 39.66
C ASP A 2 75.46 10.01 39.01
N SER A 3 74.82 9.06 39.62
CA SER A 3 73.58 8.51 39.05
C SER A 3 72.39 9.28 39.61
N THR A 4 71.72 10.08 38.82
CA THR A 4 70.42 10.65 39.23
C THR A 4 69.26 9.76 38.84
N LYS A 5 68.68 9.13 39.86
CA LYS A 5 67.42 8.28 39.79
C LYS A 5 66.20 9.14 39.51
N TYR A 6 65.42 8.79 38.47
CA TYR A 6 64.09 9.27 38.27
C TYR A 6 63.12 8.51 39.19
N PRO A 7 62.13 9.16 39.84
CA PRO A 7 61.16 8.49 40.65
C PRO A 7 60.02 7.88 39.74
N ARG A 8 59.68 6.62 40.01
CA ARG A 8 58.58 5.89 39.40
C ARG A 8 57.27 6.58 39.75
N GLY A 9 56.47 6.89 38.72
CA GLY A 9 55.12 7.42 38.85
C GLY A 9 54.18 6.50 39.64
N GLN A 10 53.62 7.05 40.70
CA GLN A 10 52.56 6.42 41.47
C GLN A 10 51.29 6.31 40.58
N ARG A 11 50.84 5.09 40.30
CA ARG A 11 49.54 4.84 39.73
C ARG A 11 48.49 5.14 40.80
N CYS A 12 47.75 6.25 40.67
CA CYS A 12 46.55 6.49 41.45
C CYS A 12 45.52 5.39 41.15
N SER A 13 45.45 4.39 42.01
CA SER A 13 44.36 3.39 41.94
C SER A 13 43.09 4.01 42.52
N VAL A 14 42.11 4.23 41.65
CA VAL A 14 40.79 4.69 42.05
C VAL A 14 40.18 3.66 43.00
N PRO A 15 39.76 4.07 44.22
CA PRO A 15 39.25 3.13 45.23
C PRO A 15 38.01 2.37 44.67
N PHE A 16 37.93 1.09 45.03
CA PHE A 16 36.91 0.13 44.53
C PHE A 16 35.49 0.66 44.69
N VAL A 17 35.21 1.37 45.77
CA VAL A 17 33.89 2.00 46.05
C VAL A 17 33.56 3.07 44.98
N LEU A 18 34.53 3.88 44.54
CA LEU A 18 34.30 4.91 43.52
C LEU A 18 34.02 4.29 42.15
N ARG A 19 34.61 3.12 41.85
CA ARG A 19 34.27 2.37 40.59
C ARG A 19 32.85 1.84 40.60
N ILE A 20 32.37 1.36 41.75
CA ILE A 20 30.98 0.90 41.88
C ILE A 20 29.99 2.06 41.72
N VAL A 21 30.28 3.22 42.34
CA VAL A 21 29.42 4.41 42.23
C VAL A 21 29.33 4.91 40.78
N ILE A 22 30.47 4.95 40.06
CA ILE A 22 30.48 5.33 38.65
C ILE A 22 29.70 4.32 37.79
N LEU A 23 29.82 3.02 38.06
CA LEU A 23 29.08 1.99 37.33
C LEU A 23 27.58 2.09 37.56
N VAL A 24 27.13 2.35 38.79
CA VAL A 24 25.74 2.55 39.13
C VAL A 24 25.18 3.83 38.48
N LEU A 25 25.94 4.93 38.46
CA LEU A 25 25.54 6.17 37.78
C LEU A 25 25.45 6.01 36.26
N LEU A 26 26.35 5.23 35.64
CA LEU A 26 26.26 4.90 34.22
C LEU A 26 25.05 3.99 33.89
N LEU A 27 24.75 3.04 34.77
CA LEU A 27 23.59 2.16 34.59
C LEU A 27 22.26 2.90 34.76
N THR A 28 22.18 3.87 35.70
CA THR A 28 20.98 4.71 35.87
C THR A 28 20.81 5.72 34.74
N ALA A 29 21.89 6.23 34.16
CA ALA A 29 21.85 7.08 32.97
C ALA A 29 21.35 6.33 31.72
N LEU A 30 21.63 5.02 31.61
CA LEU A 30 21.14 4.16 30.52
C LEU A 30 19.64 3.86 30.63
N LEU A 31 19.07 3.90 31.85
CA LEU A 31 17.64 3.67 32.09
C LEU A 31 16.79 4.92 31.86
N LEU A 32 17.39 6.11 31.76
CA LEU A 32 16.73 7.39 31.50
C LEU A 32 16.70 7.80 30.03
N THR A 33 17.38 7.07 29.14
CA THR A 33 17.14 7.19 27.70
C THR A 33 15.81 6.52 27.39
N GLY A 34 14.73 7.25 27.67
CA GLY A 34 13.39 6.87 27.30
C GLY A 34 13.34 6.56 25.81
N CYS A 35 12.86 5.35 25.46
CA CYS A 35 12.45 4.98 24.14
C CYS A 35 11.50 6.04 23.58
N GLY A 36 12.04 7.02 22.88
CA GLY A 36 11.25 7.84 21.97
C GLY A 36 10.72 6.91 20.90
N HIS A 37 9.47 6.45 21.09
CA HIS A 37 8.74 5.81 20.02
C HIS A 37 8.69 6.82 18.87
N PRO A 38 9.07 6.45 17.64
CA PRO A 38 8.80 7.30 16.50
C PRO A 38 7.29 7.50 16.49
N LYS A 39 6.84 8.76 16.60
CA LYS A 39 5.45 9.12 16.35
C LYS A 39 5.16 8.64 14.93
N GLN A 40 4.45 7.50 14.81
CA GLN A 40 3.78 7.17 13.57
C GLN A 40 2.89 8.36 13.27
N ALA A 41 3.19 9.06 12.21
CA ALA A 41 2.26 10.01 11.62
C ALA A 41 1.03 9.19 11.22
N HIS A 42 0.03 9.16 12.10
CA HIS A 42 -1.31 8.76 11.71
C HIS A 42 -1.76 9.82 10.71
N THR A 43 -1.61 9.54 9.43
CA THR A 43 -2.43 10.20 8.42
C THR A 43 -3.86 9.71 8.69
N ASN A 44 -4.52 10.38 9.63
CA ASN A 44 -5.97 10.36 9.70
C ASN A 44 -6.46 11.06 8.43
N VAL A 45 -6.54 10.32 7.33
CA VAL A 45 -7.47 10.66 6.27
C VAL A 45 -8.82 10.25 6.84
N PRO A 46 -9.69 11.19 7.27
CA PRO A 46 -11.02 10.85 7.73
C PRO A 46 -11.73 10.12 6.58
N PRO A 47 -12.56 9.11 6.84
CA PRO A 47 -13.45 8.58 5.83
C PRO A 47 -14.26 9.72 5.25
N PRO A 48 -14.53 9.76 3.94
CA PRO A 48 -15.35 10.80 3.34
C PRO A 48 -16.68 10.87 4.07
N PRO A 49 -17.20 12.10 4.39
CA PRO A 49 -18.45 12.25 5.07
C PRO A 49 -19.58 11.57 4.29
N PRO A 50 -20.61 11.02 4.96
CA PRO A 50 -21.77 10.48 4.29
C PRO A 50 -22.42 11.58 3.43
N PRO A 51 -22.95 11.25 2.24
CA PRO A 51 -23.61 12.23 1.37
C PRO A 51 -24.82 12.81 2.10
N GLU A 52 -24.85 14.12 2.24
CA GLU A 52 -26.02 14.85 2.72
C GLU A 52 -27.16 14.72 1.70
N PRO A 53 -28.42 14.65 2.14
CA PRO A 53 -29.56 14.62 1.24
C PRO A 53 -29.66 15.94 0.47
N SER A 54 -29.57 15.88 -0.83
CA SER A 54 -29.68 17.02 -1.75
C SER A 54 -31.04 17.69 -1.63
N SER A 55 -31.10 18.88 -1.06
CA SER A 55 -32.19 19.82 -1.30
C SER A 55 -31.90 20.59 -2.59
N THR A 56 -32.84 20.48 -3.49
CA THR A 56 -32.93 21.14 -4.78
C THR A 56 -32.99 22.65 -4.61
N GLU A 57 -32.02 23.38 -5.17
CA GLU A 57 -32.30 24.74 -5.63
C GLU A 57 -31.44 25.13 -6.84
N SER A 58 -32.12 25.56 -7.86
CA SER A 58 -31.66 25.98 -9.17
C SER A 58 -31.15 27.41 -9.10
N THR A 59 -29.95 27.71 -9.63
CA THR A 59 -29.68 28.99 -10.31
C THR A 59 -28.40 28.93 -11.18
N SER A 60 -28.55 29.46 -12.36
CA SER A 60 -27.76 29.66 -13.56
C SER A 60 -26.29 30.16 -13.45
N ARG A 61 -25.39 29.54 -14.23
CA ARG A 61 -24.32 29.97 -15.18
C ARG A 61 -23.31 31.08 -14.80
N PRO A 62 -22.00 31.05 -15.25
CA PRO A 62 -21.57 30.73 -16.62
C PRO A 62 -20.28 29.83 -16.78
N GLU A 63 -20.08 29.43 -18.02
CA GLU A 63 -19.06 28.66 -18.69
C GLU A 63 -17.59 29.03 -18.40
N GLY A 64 -16.78 27.95 -18.22
CA GLY A 64 -15.34 27.94 -18.40
C GLY A 64 -14.89 26.54 -18.81
N ALA A 65 -14.49 26.38 -20.07
CA ALA A 65 -14.22 25.09 -20.73
C ALA A 65 -13.01 24.36 -20.12
N ALA A 66 -13.25 23.28 -19.39
CA ALA A 66 -12.30 22.20 -19.18
C ALA A 66 -12.77 20.99 -19.99
N LYS A 67 -11.96 20.51 -20.93
CA LYS A 67 -12.24 19.34 -21.74
C LYS A 67 -12.45 18.13 -20.84
N ASN A 68 -13.71 17.73 -20.68
CA ASN A 68 -14.14 16.50 -20.05
C ASN A 68 -13.94 15.34 -21.03
N ASP A 69 -12.90 14.55 -20.87
CA ASP A 69 -12.81 13.21 -21.44
C ASP A 69 -13.69 12.24 -20.59
N ARG A 70 -14.97 12.57 -20.48
CA ARG A 70 -15.99 11.61 -20.03
C ARG A 70 -16.47 10.86 -21.24
N LEU A 71 -16.08 9.59 -21.35
CA LEU A 71 -16.77 8.66 -22.23
C LEU A 71 -18.28 8.69 -21.90
N PRO A 72 -19.15 8.72 -22.94
CA PRO A 72 -20.59 8.72 -22.71
C PRO A 72 -20.98 7.51 -21.90
N GLY A 73 -21.83 7.72 -20.87
CA GLY A 73 -22.26 6.70 -19.93
C GLY A 73 -22.80 5.45 -20.65
N ARG A 74 -21.98 4.40 -20.63
CA ARG A 74 -22.44 3.05 -20.99
C ARG A 74 -23.44 2.62 -19.93
N ALA A 75 -24.65 2.25 -20.36
CA ALA A 75 -25.63 1.64 -19.47
C ALA A 75 -25.01 0.38 -18.85
N GLU A 76 -24.90 0.37 -17.52
CA GLU A 76 -24.36 -0.76 -16.75
C GLU A 76 -25.28 -1.95 -16.96
N SER A 77 -24.74 -3.08 -17.42
CA SER A 77 -25.51 -4.31 -17.53
C SER A 77 -25.64 -4.95 -16.13
N GLU A 78 -26.79 -5.55 -15.82
CA GLU A 78 -26.99 -6.30 -14.57
C GLU A 78 -25.91 -7.37 -14.36
N ALA A 79 -25.38 -7.96 -15.46
CA ALA A 79 -24.29 -8.92 -15.42
C ALA A 79 -22.95 -8.32 -14.93
N GLU A 80 -22.68 -7.03 -15.19
CA GLU A 80 -21.47 -6.34 -14.68
C GLU A 80 -21.57 -6.06 -13.18
N LEU A 81 -22.79 -5.86 -12.67
CA LEU A 81 -23.05 -5.57 -11.25
C LEU A 81 -23.17 -6.86 -10.42
N ALA A 82 -23.48 -7.99 -11.06
CA ALA A 82 -23.65 -9.27 -10.38
C ALA A 82 -22.37 -9.77 -9.72
N GLU A 83 -22.53 -10.50 -8.63
CA GLU A 83 -21.44 -11.23 -7.99
C GLU A 83 -20.89 -12.31 -8.94
N PRO A 84 -19.55 -12.44 -9.10
CA PRO A 84 -18.98 -13.52 -9.89
C PRO A 84 -19.45 -14.88 -9.38
N THR A 85 -19.58 -15.85 -10.29
CA THR A 85 -19.96 -17.23 -9.92
C THR A 85 -18.74 -18.15 -9.98
N ILE A 86 -18.75 -19.17 -9.14
CA ILE A 86 -17.77 -20.25 -9.12
C ILE A 86 -18.47 -21.59 -9.18
N PRO A 87 -17.85 -22.64 -9.73
CA PRO A 87 -18.43 -23.99 -9.71
C PRO A 87 -18.73 -24.45 -8.27
N ALA A 88 -19.83 -25.20 -8.12
CA ALA A 88 -20.17 -25.78 -6.83
C ALA A 88 -19.04 -26.73 -6.36
N GLY A 89 -18.71 -26.68 -5.06
CA GLY A 89 -17.66 -27.52 -4.49
C GLY A 89 -16.24 -27.03 -4.76
N SER A 90 -16.03 -25.85 -5.36
CA SER A 90 -14.70 -25.28 -5.54
C SER A 90 -13.98 -25.10 -4.20
N THR A 91 -12.73 -25.60 -4.14
CA THR A 91 -11.83 -25.40 -2.99
C THR A 91 -10.90 -24.21 -3.25
N PRO A 92 -10.50 -23.46 -2.22
CA PRO A 92 -9.55 -22.38 -2.37
C PRO A 92 -8.19 -22.86 -2.87
N LEU A 93 -7.61 -22.15 -3.84
CA LEU A 93 -6.25 -22.36 -4.35
C LEU A 93 -5.19 -21.76 -3.41
N ALA A 94 -5.54 -20.68 -2.72
CA ALA A 94 -4.72 -20.02 -1.72
C ALA A 94 -5.61 -19.23 -0.75
N THR A 95 -5.08 -18.95 0.45
CA THR A 95 -5.79 -18.19 1.48
C THR A 95 -4.83 -17.20 2.13
N GLU A 96 -5.28 -15.97 2.30
CA GLU A 96 -4.55 -14.90 3.00
C GLU A 96 -5.50 -14.18 3.97
N THR A 97 -4.98 -13.73 5.11
CA THR A 97 -5.72 -12.92 6.08
C THR A 97 -5.03 -11.58 6.27
N GLY A 98 -5.81 -10.52 6.35
CA GLY A 98 -5.28 -9.17 6.56
C GLY A 98 -6.36 -8.11 6.44
N ARG A 99 -5.96 -6.84 6.43
CA ARG A 99 -6.91 -5.72 6.37
C ARG A 99 -7.36 -5.41 4.95
N ALA A 100 -8.67 -5.26 4.78
CA ALA A 100 -9.26 -4.68 3.59
C ALA A 100 -9.85 -3.30 3.88
N SER A 101 -9.79 -2.42 2.89
CA SER A 101 -10.56 -1.18 2.86
C SER A 101 -11.38 -1.10 1.56
N TRP A 102 -11.86 0.07 1.21
CA TRP A 102 -12.58 0.26 -0.04
C TRP A 102 -12.19 1.57 -0.72
N TYR A 103 -12.40 1.65 -2.03
CA TYR A 103 -12.13 2.82 -2.84
C TYR A 103 -13.38 3.20 -3.66
N GLY A 104 -13.59 4.48 -3.87
CA GLY A 104 -14.86 5.01 -4.37
C GLY A 104 -14.70 6.17 -5.36
N PRO A 105 -15.42 7.28 -5.16
CA PRO A 105 -15.67 8.31 -6.17
C PRO A 105 -14.47 8.85 -6.96
N PRO A 106 -13.28 9.07 -6.40
CA PRO A 106 -12.14 9.59 -7.17
C PRO A 106 -11.70 8.66 -8.30
N TYR A 107 -12.00 7.36 -8.18
CA TYR A 107 -11.58 6.31 -9.13
C TYR A 107 -12.71 5.87 -10.06
N HIS A 108 -13.97 6.16 -9.72
CA HIS A 108 -15.13 5.79 -10.52
C HIS A 108 -15.05 6.38 -11.94
N ASN A 109 -15.41 5.58 -12.94
CA ASN A 109 -15.31 5.91 -14.36
C ASN A 109 -13.87 6.17 -14.89
N ARG A 110 -12.84 5.70 -14.17
CA ARG A 110 -11.46 5.70 -14.64
C ARG A 110 -11.05 4.31 -15.10
N VAL A 111 -10.10 4.24 -16.02
CA VAL A 111 -9.55 2.96 -16.48
C VAL A 111 -8.73 2.33 -15.36
N GLY A 112 -9.09 1.10 -14.97
CA GLY A 112 -8.36 0.28 -14.00
C GLY A 112 -7.14 -0.41 -14.61
N SER A 113 -6.42 -1.15 -13.77
CA SER A 113 -5.18 -1.82 -14.20
C SER A 113 -5.41 -2.97 -15.18
N ASN A 114 -6.62 -3.51 -15.26
CA ASN A 114 -7.03 -4.54 -16.24
C ASN A 114 -7.45 -3.93 -17.61
N GLY A 115 -7.46 -2.60 -17.76
CA GLY A 115 -7.87 -1.89 -18.96
C GLY A 115 -9.39 -1.63 -19.06
N GLU A 116 -10.20 -2.13 -18.14
CA GLU A 116 -11.64 -1.85 -18.06
C GLU A 116 -11.92 -0.56 -17.28
N VAL A 117 -13.06 0.06 -17.53
CA VAL A 117 -13.51 1.21 -16.74
C VAL A 117 -13.98 0.74 -15.37
N TYR A 118 -13.40 1.29 -14.31
CA TYR A 118 -13.79 0.94 -12.95
C TYR A 118 -15.19 1.43 -12.62
N ASN A 119 -16.03 0.48 -12.22
CA ASN A 119 -17.37 0.72 -11.71
C ASN A 119 -17.42 0.41 -10.21
N MET A 120 -17.63 1.44 -9.38
CA MET A 120 -17.70 1.25 -7.92
C MET A 120 -18.93 0.44 -7.47
N HIS A 121 -19.93 0.25 -8.35
CA HIS A 121 -21.15 -0.54 -8.08
C HIS A 121 -21.00 -2.02 -8.47
N ALA A 122 -19.93 -2.40 -9.17
CA ALA A 122 -19.63 -3.79 -9.52
C ALA A 122 -18.93 -4.53 -8.36
N MET A 123 -19.04 -5.87 -8.34
CA MET A 123 -18.41 -6.72 -7.32
C MET A 123 -16.94 -6.99 -7.66
N THR A 124 -16.08 -5.98 -7.40
CA THR A 124 -14.65 -5.99 -7.74
C THR A 124 -13.76 -5.57 -6.58
N ALA A 125 -12.47 -5.82 -6.74
CA ALA A 125 -11.46 -5.39 -5.77
C ALA A 125 -10.10 -5.14 -6.45
N ALA A 126 -9.23 -4.39 -5.75
CA ALA A 126 -7.83 -4.19 -6.10
C ALA A 126 -6.93 -5.04 -5.21
N SER A 127 -5.95 -5.72 -5.82
CA SER A 127 -4.89 -6.47 -5.13
C SER A 127 -3.53 -6.17 -5.74
N ARG A 128 -2.48 -6.10 -4.91
CA ARG A 128 -1.11 -5.91 -5.43
C ARG A 128 -0.56 -7.15 -6.11
N THR A 129 -0.91 -8.34 -5.63
CA THR A 129 -0.18 -9.60 -5.92
C THR A 129 -1.00 -10.64 -6.64
N LEU A 130 -2.32 -10.60 -6.54
CA LEU A 130 -3.18 -11.55 -7.23
C LEU A 130 -3.27 -11.23 -8.73
N PRO A 131 -3.36 -12.24 -9.62
CA PRO A 131 -3.58 -12.01 -11.05
C PRO A 131 -4.84 -11.19 -11.32
N LEU A 132 -4.80 -10.30 -12.32
CA LEU A 132 -6.01 -9.63 -12.80
C LEU A 132 -6.99 -10.67 -13.36
N GLY A 133 -8.28 -10.52 -13.07
CA GLY A 133 -9.31 -11.50 -13.43
C GLY A 133 -9.50 -12.63 -12.40
N ALA A 134 -8.63 -12.75 -11.39
CA ALA A 134 -8.85 -13.74 -10.33
C ALA A 134 -10.16 -13.48 -9.58
N ILE A 135 -10.88 -14.55 -9.24
CA ILE A 135 -12.10 -14.50 -8.41
C ILE A 135 -11.72 -14.94 -7.01
N VAL A 136 -12.02 -14.10 -6.04
CA VAL A 136 -11.74 -14.35 -4.64
C VAL A 136 -13.00 -14.30 -3.79
N ARG A 137 -13.11 -15.21 -2.84
CA ARG A 137 -14.08 -15.14 -1.76
C ARG A 137 -13.48 -14.33 -0.62
N VAL A 138 -14.14 -13.26 -0.25
CA VAL A 138 -13.76 -12.40 0.86
C VAL A 138 -14.73 -12.63 2.00
N THR A 139 -14.21 -12.87 3.20
CA THR A 139 -15.00 -13.01 4.44
C THR A 139 -14.56 -11.96 5.44
N ASN A 140 -15.47 -11.13 5.92
CA ASN A 140 -15.21 -10.23 7.04
C ASN A 140 -15.14 -11.06 8.32
N LEU A 141 -13.99 -11.07 8.99
CA LEU A 141 -13.76 -11.92 10.15
C LEU A 141 -14.56 -11.51 11.40
N LYS A 142 -15.01 -10.27 11.45
CA LYS A 142 -15.82 -9.76 12.57
C LYS A 142 -17.30 -10.12 12.42
N THR A 143 -17.86 -10.02 11.22
CA THR A 143 -19.29 -10.18 10.98
C THR A 143 -19.67 -11.52 10.35
N GLY A 144 -18.69 -12.22 9.75
CA GLY A 144 -18.92 -13.47 9.02
C GLY A 144 -19.52 -13.27 7.61
N TYR A 145 -19.82 -12.04 7.18
CA TYR A 145 -20.34 -11.79 5.84
C TYR A 145 -19.31 -12.16 4.78
N THR A 146 -19.79 -12.78 3.70
CA THR A 146 -18.96 -13.23 2.59
C THR A 146 -19.47 -12.71 1.26
N ALA A 147 -18.55 -12.51 0.31
CA ALA A 147 -18.87 -12.18 -1.07
C ALA A 147 -17.77 -12.67 -2.01
N LEU A 148 -18.14 -12.96 -3.25
CA LEU A 148 -17.19 -13.18 -4.34
C LEU A 148 -16.92 -11.85 -5.05
N VAL A 149 -15.65 -11.54 -5.29
CA VAL A 149 -15.24 -10.36 -6.03
C VAL A 149 -14.19 -10.71 -7.08
N ARG A 150 -14.17 -9.96 -8.18
CA ARG A 150 -13.15 -10.10 -9.23
C ARG A 150 -12.03 -9.08 -9.00
N ILE A 151 -10.78 -9.52 -9.11
CA ILE A 151 -9.61 -8.62 -9.04
C ILE A 151 -9.47 -7.91 -10.39
N THR A 152 -9.70 -6.60 -10.41
CA THR A 152 -9.68 -5.77 -11.62
C THR A 152 -8.65 -4.65 -11.57
N ASP A 153 -8.06 -4.39 -10.39
CA ASP A 153 -7.15 -3.28 -10.23
C ASP A 153 -5.96 -3.60 -9.31
N ARG A 154 -5.01 -2.67 -9.26
CA ARG A 154 -3.79 -2.73 -8.46
C ARG A 154 -3.87 -1.79 -7.26
N GLY A 155 -3.55 -2.33 -6.10
CA GLY A 155 -3.63 -1.72 -4.77
C GLY A 155 -3.89 -2.79 -3.72
N PRO A 156 -4.02 -2.42 -2.46
CA PRO A 156 -3.78 -1.11 -1.86
C PRO A 156 -2.31 -0.72 -1.81
N PHE A 157 -2.02 0.57 -1.98
CA PHE A 157 -0.69 1.13 -1.78
C PHE A 157 -0.60 1.85 -0.43
N ILE A 158 -1.13 1.21 0.60
CA ILE A 158 -1.07 1.61 2.00
C ILE A 158 -0.55 0.45 2.82
N PRO A 159 0.49 0.65 3.66
CA PRO A 159 1.05 -0.42 4.47
C PRO A 159 0.01 -1.12 5.35
N GLY A 160 0.11 -2.45 5.46
CA GLY A 160 -0.75 -3.27 6.29
C GLY A 160 -2.13 -3.60 5.70
N ARG A 161 -2.48 -3.12 4.48
CA ARG A 161 -3.67 -3.55 3.75
C ARG A 161 -3.30 -4.55 2.65
N ILE A 162 -4.18 -5.51 2.40
CA ILE A 162 -4.00 -6.54 1.37
C ILE A 162 -5.00 -6.40 0.21
N LEU A 163 -6.17 -5.80 0.47
CA LEU A 163 -7.26 -5.69 -0.49
C LEU A 163 -7.97 -4.33 -0.35
N ASP A 164 -8.32 -3.72 -1.49
CA ASP A 164 -9.26 -2.60 -1.53
C ASP A 164 -10.50 -3.02 -2.32
N LEU A 165 -11.66 -2.96 -1.67
CA LEU A 165 -12.95 -3.37 -2.21
C LEU A 165 -13.61 -2.25 -3.00
N SER A 166 -14.43 -2.57 -3.99
CA SER A 166 -15.40 -1.62 -4.54
C SER A 166 -16.41 -1.20 -3.47
N LEU A 167 -17.15 -0.13 -3.72
CA LEU A 167 -18.22 0.33 -2.83
C LEU A 167 -19.30 -0.75 -2.64
N ALA A 168 -19.70 -1.44 -3.71
CA ALA A 168 -20.69 -2.50 -3.64
C ALA A 168 -20.21 -3.67 -2.77
N ALA A 169 -18.99 -4.13 -3.00
CA ALA A 169 -18.39 -5.20 -2.22
C ALA A 169 -18.21 -4.80 -0.74
N ALA A 170 -17.78 -3.57 -0.47
CA ALA A 170 -17.62 -3.07 0.89
C ALA A 170 -18.94 -3.01 1.66
N ARG A 171 -20.03 -2.61 1.00
CA ARG A 171 -21.37 -2.62 1.61
C ARG A 171 -21.83 -4.04 1.92
N LYS A 172 -21.66 -4.98 0.97
CA LYS A 172 -22.05 -6.38 1.15
C LYS A 172 -21.29 -7.08 2.27
N LEU A 173 -20.01 -6.70 2.46
CA LEU A 173 -19.12 -7.27 3.48
C LEU A 173 -19.12 -6.52 4.82
N ASP A 174 -19.98 -5.50 4.97
CA ASP A 174 -20.00 -4.62 6.15
C ASP A 174 -18.63 -3.97 6.47
N VAL A 175 -17.90 -3.59 5.41
CA VAL A 175 -16.63 -2.86 5.48
C VAL A 175 -16.82 -1.36 5.21
N TYR A 176 -17.97 -0.98 4.62
CA TYR A 176 -18.23 0.40 4.20
C TYR A 176 -18.20 1.40 5.37
N LEU A 177 -18.99 1.16 6.42
CA LEU A 177 -19.09 2.08 7.56
C LEU A 177 -17.80 2.14 8.40
N PRO A 178 -17.17 1.00 8.79
CA PRO A 178 -15.91 1.06 9.52
C PRO A 178 -14.72 1.52 8.66
N GLY A 179 -14.84 1.54 7.34
CA GLY A 179 -13.81 1.92 6.38
C GLY A 179 -12.68 0.91 6.21
N VAL A 180 -12.37 0.13 7.25
CA VAL A 180 -11.35 -0.94 7.25
C VAL A 180 -11.85 -2.10 8.11
N ALA A 181 -11.60 -3.34 7.67
CA ALA A 181 -11.90 -4.55 8.43
C ALA A 181 -10.84 -5.64 8.22
N GLU A 182 -10.69 -6.53 9.20
CA GLU A 182 -9.93 -7.77 9.02
C GLU A 182 -10.75 -8.75 8.18
N VAL A 183 -10.13 -9.26 7.13
CA VAL A 183 -10.79 -10.18 6.20
C VAL A 183 -9.93 -11.42 5.95
N LYS A 184 -10.61 -12.52 5.62
CA LYS A 184 -10.01 -13.70 4.99
C LYS A 184 -10.29 -13.62 3.49
N VAL A 185 -9.26 -13.74 2.67
CA VAL A 185 -9.30 -13.75 1.21
C VAL A 185 -8.92 -15.14 0.74
N GLU A 186 -9.84 -15.82 0.06
CA GLU A 186 -9.66 -17.16 -0.50
C GLU A 186 -9.70 -17.06 -2.02
N VAL A 187 -8.60 -17.41 -2.70
CA VAL A 187 -8.56 -17.41 -4.16
C VAL A 187 -9.31 -18.64 -4.68
N MET A 188 -10.42 -18.42 -5.36
CA MET A 188 -11.29 -19.49 -5.85
C MET A 188 -10.99 -19.88 -7.29
N GLN A 189 -10.67 -18.88 -8.13
CA GLN A 189 -10.27 -19.06 -9.53
C GLN A 189 -9.23 -18.04 -9.92
N THR A 190 -8.36 -18.41 -10.85
CA THR A 190 -7.35 -17.48 -11.39
C THR A 190 -7.04 -17.83 -12.86
N PRO A 191 -6.92 -16.82 -13.74
CA PRO A 191 -6.54 -17.04 -15.13
C PRO A 191 -5.04 -17.39 -15.30
N LEU A 192 -4.21 -17.07 -14.29
CA LEU A 192 -2.76 -17.25 -14.31
C LEU A 192 -2.29 -17.91 -13.01
N PRO A 193 -1.18 -18.65 -13.01
CA PRO A 193 -0.62 -19.25 -11.80
C PRO A 193 -0.32 -18.20 -10.72
N LEU A 194 -0.50 -18.56 -9.46
CA LEU A 194 -0.24 -17.69 -8.31
C LEU A 194 1.25 -17.62 -7.97
N GLU A 195 1.91 -18.77 -7.93
CA GLU A 195 3.28 -18.91 -7.41
C GLU A 195 4.36 -18.74 -8.48
N THR A 196 4.05 -19.08 -9.72
CA THR A 196 5.03 -19.08 -10.82
C THR A 196 4.69 -18.04 -11.87
N GLY A 197 5.73 -17.51 -12.53
CA GLY A 197 5.57 -16.53 -13.60
C GLY A 197 5.02 -15.20 -13.11
N GLY A 198 4.24 -14.54 -13.98
CA GLY A 198 3.72 -13.20 -13.77
C GLY A 198 4.73 -12.11 -14.10
N LYS A 199 4.22 -10.90 -14.29
CA LYS A 199 5.02 -9.71 -14.54
C LYS A 199 5.09 -8.89 -13.26
N TRP A 200 6.29 -8.61 -12.77
CA TRP A 200 6.45 -7.96 -11.47
C TRP A 200 7.20 -6.63 -11.57
N ALA A 201 6.81 -5.72 -10.70
CA ALA A 201 7.43 -4.42 -10.55
C ALA A 201 7.49 -4.01 -9.09
N VAL A 202 8.25 -2.96 -8.81
CA VAL A 202 8.23 -2.26 -7.53
C VAL A 202 7.50 -0.95 -7.73
N GLN A 203 6.54 -0.64 -6.87
CA GLN A 203 5.87 0.65 -6.82
C GLN A 203 6.21 1.36 -5.53
N ILE A 204 6.66 2.61 -5.65
CA ILE A 204 7.20 3.40 -4.56
C ILE A 204 6.46 4.73 -4.55
N GLY A 205 5.99 5.17 -3.39
CA GLY A 205 5.42 6.49 -3.36
C GLY A 205 4.34 6.74 -2.31
N GLY A 206 3.32 7.48 -2.74
CA GLY A 206 2.51 8.30 -1.89
C GLY A 206 3.17 9.65 -1.66
N PHE A 207 3.98 10.13 -2.64
CA PHE A 207 4.64 11.43 -2.52
C PHE A 207 3.62 12.55 -2.77
N PRO A 208 3.54 13.55 -1.89
CA PRO A 208 2.61 14.67 -2.06
C PRO A 208 3.00 15.58 -3.24
N HIS A 209 4.28 15.60 -3.62
CA HIS A 209 4.77 16.47 -4.67
C HIS A 209 5.55 15.71 -5.75
N GLU A 210 5.43 16.16 -6.98
CA GLU A 210 6.12 15.59 -8.15
C GLU A 210 7.65 15.59 -7.99
N LYS A 211 8.20 16.61 -7.32
CA LYS A 211 9.65 16.81 -7.19
C LYS A 211 10.33 15.65 -6.48
N GLU A 212 9.72 15.11 -5.41
CA GLU A 212 10.25 13.96 -4.68
C GLU A 212 10.23 12.70 -5.54
N ALA A 213 9.12 12.44 -6.22
CA ALA A 213 9.00 11.33 -7.15
C ALA A 213 10.01 11.44 -8.31
N SER A 214 10.25 12.66 -8.85
CA SER A 214 11.23 12.90 -9.90
C SER A 214 12.66 12.59 -9.45
N LYS A 215 13.07 13.11 -8.28
CA LYS A 215 14.40 12.84 -7.73
C LYS A 215 14.66 11.35 -7.55
N LEU A 216 13.65 10.62 -7.03
CA LEU A 216 13.74 9.18 -6.86
C LEU A 216 13.82 8.48 -8.22
N ALA A 217 12.98 8.83 -9.18
CA ALA A 217 13.00 8.25 -10.52
C ALA A 217 14.35 8.43 -11.20
N ASP A 218 14.94 9.62 -11.13
CA ASP A 218 16.27 9.93 -11.68
C ASP A 218 17.38 9.12 -11.00
N HIS A 219 17.32 8.96 -9.67
CA HIS A 219 18.25 8.15 -8.91
C HIS A 219 18.17 6.68 -9.33
N LEU A 220 16.96 6.10 -9.40
CA LEU A 220 16.73 4.72 -9.75
C LEU A 220 17.09 4.43 -11.22
N THR A 221 16.86 5.36 -12.14
CA THR A 221 17.27 5.25 -13.55
C THR A 221 18.77 5.16 -13.69
N ARG A 222 19.52 5.93 -12.91
CA ARG A 222 21.01 5.87 -12.91
C ARG A 222 21.54 4.59 -12.27
N ARG A 223 20.90 4.12 -11.17
CA ARG A 223 21.34 2.94 -10.42
C ARG A 223 21.01 1.62 -11.13
N TYR A 224 19.81 1.54 -11.71
CA TYR A 224 19.28 0.33 -12.33
C TYR A 224 19.08 0.52 -13.85
N ARG A 225 20.19 0.52 -14.59
CA ARG A 225 20.22 0.84 -16.05
C ARG A 225 19.35 -0.08 -16.91
N THR A 226 19.07 -1.30 -16.46
CA THR A 226 18.21 -2.27 -17.17
C THR A 226 16.75 -2.19 -16.75
N ALA A 227 16.42 -1.37 -15.75
CA ALA A 227 15.05 -1.19 -15.29
C ALA A 227 14.34 -0.08 -16.08
N LYS A 228 13.05 -0.26 -16.32
CA LYS A 228 12.20 0.79 -16.85
C LYS A 228 11.55 1.54 -15.69
N VAL A 229 11.95 2.79 -15.47
CA VAL A 229 11.42 3.65 -14.42
C VAL A 229 10.33 4.55 -14.98
N LEU A 230 9.16 4.55 -14.38
CA LEU A 230 8.00 5.34 -14.75
C LEU A 230 7.58 6.20 -13.55
N ARG A 231 7.23 7.45 -13.80
CA ARG A 231 6.64 8.37 -12.83
C ARG A 231 5.21 8.70 -13.27
N PHE A 232 4.27 8.72 -12.34
CA PHE A 232 2.87 9.04 -12.62
C PHE A 232 2.16 9.57 -11.37
N ALA A 233 1.09 10.35 -11.58
CA ALA A 233 0.18 10.76 -10.52
C ALA A 233 -0.97 9.77 -10.39
N SER A 234 -1.42 9.52 -9.15
CA SER A 234 -2.65 8.77 -8.90
C SER A 234 -3.88 9.65 -9.12
N PRO A 235 -5.07 9.07 -9.31
CA PRO A 235 -6.32 9.82 -9.32
C PRO A 235 -6.60 10.61 -8.04
N ALA A 236 -6.01 10.20 -6.92
CA ALA A 236 -6.11 10.91 -5.63
C ALA A 236 -5.11 12.07 -5.49
N GLY A 237 -4.21 12.26 -6.47
CA GLY A 237 -3.26 13.37 -6.50
C GLY A 237 -1.85 13.04 -6.03
N ASP A 238 -1.62 11.85 -5.44
CA ASP A 238 -0.29 11.44 -5.02
C ASP A 238 0.59 11.05 -6.21
N TRP A 239 1.89 11.29 -6.08
CA TRP A 239 2.87 10.89 -7.07
C TRP A 239 3.52 9.56 -6.74
N TRP A 240 3.81 8.77 -7.79
CA TRP A 240 4.33 7.40 -7.70
C TRP A 240 5.48 7.16 -8.67
N VAL A 241 6.38 6.28 -8.28
CA VAL A 241 7.45 5.76 -9.13
C VAL A 241 7.28 4.26 -9.25
N ARG A 242 7.18 3.74 -10.48
CA ARG A 242 7.14 2.30 -10.76
C ARG A 242 8.42 1.89 -11.46
N VAL A 243 9.05 0.86 -10.93
CA VAL A 243 10.28 0.28 -11.48
C VAL A 243 9.97 -1.12 -11.98
N ARG A 244 10.02 -1.29 -13.30
CA ARG A 244 9.95 -2.60 -13.94
C ARG A 244 11.37 -3.10 -14.14
N VAL A 245 11.67 -4.24 -13.54
CA VAL A 245 12.98 -4.89 -13.65
C VAL A 245 13.10 -5.64 -14.97
N LEU A 246 14.31 -6.09 -15.31
CA LEU A 246 14.55 -6.93 -16.48
C LEU A 246 13.68 -8.19 -16.38
N ASP A 247 13.03 -8.54 -17.49
CA ASP A 247 12.10 -9.66 -17.65
C ASP A 247 10.87 -9.61 -16.71
N ASP A 248 10.61 -8.48 -16.07
CA ASP A 248 9.57 -8.29 -15.04
C ASP A 248 9.63 -9.39 -13.94
N ASP A 249 10.83 -9.87 -13.63
CA ASP A 249 11.10 -10.99 -12.74
C ASP A 249 10.76 -10.67 -11.27
N ARG A 250 10.07 -11.61 -10.60
CA ARG A 250 9.59 -11.44 -9.23
C ARG A 250 10.72 -11.25 -8.21
N GLU A 251 11.75 -12.09 -8.27
CA GLU A 251 12.84 -12.06 -7.30
C GLU A 251 13.70 -10.81 -7.45
N ARG A 252 13.96 -10.39 -8.70
CA ARG A 252 14.64 -9.12 -8.98
C ARG A 252 13.84 -7.93 -8.47
N ALA A 253 12.52 -7.92 -8.69
CA ALA A 253 11.64 -6.88 -8.16
C ALA A 253 11.63 -6.88 -6.63
N ARG A 254 11.53 -8.05 -5.98
CA ARG A 254 11.58 -8.19 -4.53
C ARG A 254 12.90 -7.68 -3.94
N LYS A 255 14.04 -8.05 -4.54
CA LYS A 255 15.36 -7.58 -4.13
C LYS A 255 15.48 -6.07 -4.26
N LEU A 256 15.07 -5.50 -5.40
CA LEU A 256 15.06 -4.05 -5.61
C LEU A 256 14.20 -3.35 -4.55
N GLY A 257 13.00 -3.88 -4.28
CA GLY A 257 12.13 -3.33 -3.25
C GLY A 257 12.74 -3.35 -1.85
N ALA A 258 13.43 -4.44 -1.48
CA ALA A 258 14.12 -4.56 -0.20
C ALA A 258 15.33 -3.61 -0.06
N GLU A 259 16.02 -3.33 -1.17
CA GLU A 259 17.17 -2.41 -1.22
C GLU A 259 16.76 -0.94 -1.34
N THR A 260 15.48 -0.67 -1.64
CA THR A 260 14.99 0.69 -1.81
C THR A 260 14.35 1.16 -0.51
N SER A 261 14.92 2.21 0.07
CA SER A 261 14.36 2.91 1.22
C SER A 261 14.09 4.36 0.84
N THR A 262 12.93 4.85 1.19
CA THR A 262 12.57 6.26 1.02
C THR A 262 12.00 6.80 2.33
N PRO A 263 12.42 7.98 2.80
CA PRO A 263 11.90 8.56 4.04
C PRO A 263 10.43 8.97 3.93
N GLU A 264 9.92 9.20 2.72
CA GLU A 264 8.63 9.84 2.45
C GLU A 264 7.64 8.93 1.72
N GLY A 265 8.05 7.72 1.31
CA GLY A 265 7.22 6.82 0.53
C GLY A 265 7.30 5.38 0.98
N ALA A 266 6.23 4.64 0.74
CA ALA A 266 6.20 3.20 0.95
C ALA A 266 6.62 2.45 -0.31
N VAL A 267 7.20 1.26 -0.12
CA VAL A 267 7.68 0.39 -1.21
C VAL A 267 6.80 -0.86 -1.27
N PHE A 268 6.28 -1.14 -2.45
CA PHE A 268 5.38 -2.27 -2.68
C PHE A 268 5.84 -3.13 -3.85
N LEU A 269 5.82 -4.45 -3.64
CA LEU A 269 5.90 -5.41 -4.73
C LEU A 269 4.52 -5.49 -5.40
N VAL A 270 4.50 -5.40 -6.74
CA VAL A 270 3.26 -5.35 -7.53
C VAL A 270 3.35 -6.31 -8.70
N ARG A 271 2.31 -7.10 -8.88
CA ARG A 271 2.08 -7.89 -10.08
C ARG A 271 1.39 -7.02 -11.13
N LEU A 272 1.80 -7.13 -12.42
CA LEU A 272 1.29 -6.26 -13.49
C LEU A 272 0.25 -6.93 -14.41
N ASP A 273 0.19 -8.26 -14.39
CA ASP A 273 -0.70 -9.12 -15.21
C ASP A 273 -1.83 -9.74 -14.43
#